data_10829d1188dd0dce560d612b940abe14
#
_entry.id   10829d1188dd0dce560d612b940abe14
#
_cell.length_a   1.000
_cell.length_b   1.000
_cell.length_c   1.000
_cell.angle_alpha   90.00
_cell.angle_beta   90.00
_cell.angle_gamma   90.00
#
_symmetry.space_group_name_H-M   'P 1'
#
loop_
_entity.id
_entity.type
_entity.pdbx_description
1 polymer ?
#
loop_
_entity_poly.entity_id
_entity_poly.type
_entity_poly.pdbx_seq_one_letter_code
_entity_poly.pdbx_strand_id
1 'polypeptide(L)'
;MFQSLSRWFVQSRQLLLIQSILLCAAVLTMGVPAAQSQTPATKPVTHRIMICEYSGAAHRLAEISADGKLTWEHKFPSIAVCFRMTGKDQVVFADGGSPTGIQEVNRDHKVVFDYRAKCEQVLACDQLPNGNFLVAEQGPCQAVEVNAKGEIVSTVVLSTTEKGAHRQLRCVHQLENGHILACHEAEGVVREYSRDGKTVWEYPNVTNVFEALRLPNGNTLIGCGTDKRVIEVTPEKKVVWELTAADVPELNLSWITGLQVLKNGNLVVANFLRGQEGKGAHAFEITRDKQKSVVWKFADHTLVKSITMVRVLDDADL
;
A
#
# COMPACT_ATOMS: atom_id res chain seq x y z
N MET A 1 11.58 47.69 56.00
CA MET A 1 12.79 48.29 56.58
C MET A 1 13.71 48.68 55.46
N PHE A 2 13.77 49.98 55.26
CA PHE A 2 14.85 50.85 54.75
C PHE A 2 15.44 50.48 53.39
N GLN A 3 15.14 51.27 52.33
CA GLN A 3 15.72 52.60 51.95
C GLN A 3 17.15 52.43 51.39
N SER A 4 17.65 53.08 50.41
CA SER A 4 17.29 54.26 49.61
C SER A 4 18.38 54.51 48.60
N LEU A 5 18.04 55.03 47.40
CA LEU A 5 18.51 56.34 46.88
C LEU A 5 20.03 56.47 46.67
N SER A 6 20.55 57.02 45.61
CA SER A 6 20.28 58.19 44.82
C SER A 6 21.40 58.39 43.78
N ARG A 7 21.10 58.80 42.56
CA ARG A 7 21.32 60.16 42.00
C ARG A 7 22.77 60.59 41.79
N TRP A 8 23.11 61.05 40.69
CA TRP A 8 23.14 62.35 39.96
C TRP A 8 24.50 62.47 39.20
N PHE A 9 24.78 63.10 38.16
CA PHE A 9 24.54 64.27 37.34
C PHE A 9 25.60 64.29 36.20
N VAL A 10 25.35 64.52 34.97
CA VAL A 10 25.16 65.68 34.07
C VAL A 10 26.45 66.40 33.61
N GLN A 11 26.39 66.72 32.31
CA GLN A 11 27.05 67.82 31.54
C GLN A 11 28.45 67.60 31.00
N SER A 12 28.80 67.99 29.89
CA SER A 12 28.33 68.71 28.66
C SER A 12 29.53 69.25 27.93
N ARG A 13 29.36 69.49 26.63
CA ARG A 13 30.12 70.41 25.72
C ARG A 13 31.48 69.92 25.22
N GLN A 14 31.96 70.19 24.03
CA GLN A 14 31.59 71.03 22.89
C GLN A 14 32.31 70.59 21.61
N LEU A 15 31.70 70.87 20.49
CA LEU A 15 32.16 71.11 19.14
C LEU A 15 33.68 71.32 18.91
N LEU A 16 34.18 70.71 17.84
CA LEU A 16 35.02 71.38 16.86
C LEU A 16 34.93 70.72 15.46
N LEU A 17 34.54 71.49 14.45
CA LEU A 17 34.54 71.18 13.07
C LEU A 17 35.99 71.02 12.54
N ILE A 18 36.21 69.97 11.77
CA ILE A 18 37.28 69.95 10.74
C ILE A 18 36.68 69.35 9.46
N GLN A 19 36.49 70.17 8.46
CA GLN A 19 36.19 69.73 7.08
C GLN A 19 37.47 69.13 6.47
N SER A 20 37.40 67.92 6.02
CA SER A 20 38.38 67.37 5.10
C SER A 20 37.64 66.76 3.93
N ILE A 21 37.79 67.34 2.79
CA ILE A 21 37.32 66.87 1.49
C ILE A 21 38.05 65.60 1.14
N LEU A 22 37.35 64.50 1.03
CA LEU A 22 37.86 63.27 0.44
C LEU A 22 36.99 62.88 -0.73
N LEU A 23 37.57 62.91 -1.93
CA LEU A 23 37.05 62.40 -3.19
C LEU A 23 36.60 60.96 -3.03
N CYS A 24 35.32 60.67 -3.10
CA CYS A 24 34.81 59.32 -3.26
C CYS A 24 34.87 58.89 -4.72
N ALA A 25 35.83 58.04 -5.08
CA ALA A 25 35.73 57.26 -6.30
C ALA A 25 34.64 56.19 -6.12
N ALA A 26 33.53 56.38 -6.81
CA ALA A 26 32.49 55.34 -6.88
C ALA A 26 32.96 54.18 -7.75
N VAL A 27 33.37 53.11 -7.13
CA VAL A 27 33.57 51.81 -7.80
C VAL A 27 32.16 51.23 -7.98
N LEU A 28 31.62 51.33 -9.21
CA LEU A 28 30.45 50.52 -9.59
C LEU A 28 30.83 49.05 -9.62
N THR A 29 30.58 48.33 -8.55
CA THR A 29 30.53 46.87 -8.59
C THR A 29 29.25 46.45 -9.29
N MET A 30 29.36 46.13 -10.59
CA MET A 30 28.31 45.40 -11.29
C MET A 30 28.19 44.02 -10.60
N GLY A 31 27.20 43.87 -9.72
CA GLY A 31 26.82 42.60 -9.17
C GLY A 31 26.34 41.70 -10.31
N VAL A 32 27.14 40.68 -10.63
CA VAL A 32 26.71 39.58 -11.48
C VAL A 32 25.50 38.94 -10.76
N PRO A 33 24.29 38.89 -11.35
CA PRO A 33 23.20 38.17 -10.71
C PRO A 33 23.62 36.69 -10.58
N ALA A 34 23.65 36.18 -9.36
CA ALA A 34 23.81 34.76 -9.11
C ALA A 34 22.74 34.02 -9.93
N ALA A 35 23.18 33.26 -10.92
CA ALA A 35 22.30 32.37 -11.65
C ALA A 35 21.70 31.41 -10.61
N GLN A 36 20.44 31.62 -10.25
CA GLN A 36 19.68 30.64 -9.50
C GLN A 36 19.64 29.37 -10.35
N SER A 37 20.39 28.37 -9.94
CA SER A 37 20.28 27.03 -10.47
C SER A 37 18.83 26.59 -10.26
N GLN A 38 17.99 26.73 -11.26
CA GLN A 38 16.68 26.11 -11.30
C GLN A 38 16.96 24.61 -11.38
N THR A 39 16.81 23.93 -10.26
CA THR A 39 16.70 22.47 -10.25
C THR A 39 15.57 22.13 -11.23
N PRO A 40 15.80 21.31 -12.26
CA PRO A 40 14.73 20.97 -13.19
C PRO A 40 13.56 20.43 -12.40
N ALA A 41 12.37 20.99 -12.60
CA ALA A 41 11.16 20.50 -11.96
C ALA A 41 11.01 19.04 -12.34
N THR A 42 11.17 18.14 -11.37
CA THR A 42 10.94 16.71 -11.57
C THR A 42 9.50 16.55 -12.03
N LYS A 43 9.31 15.87 -13.17
CA LYS A 43 7.96 15.59 -13.69
C LYS A 43 7.18 14.84 -12.61
N PRO A 44 5.93 15.23 -12.31
CA PRO A 44 5.12 14.53 -11.32
C PRO A 44 5.05 13.04 -11.62
N VAL A 45 5.24 12.21 -10.60
CA VAL A 45 5.04 10.77 -10.74
C VAL A 45 3.56 10.52 -11.02
N THR A 46 3.28 9.71 -12.03
CA THR A 46 1.93 9.28 -12.39
C THR A 46 1.94 7.81 -12.71
N HIS A 47 0.88 7.09 -12.36
CA HIS A 47 0.78 5.66 -12.58
C HIS A 47 -0.49 5.29 -13.32
N ARG A 48 -0.37 4.31 -14.23
CA ARG A 48 -1.49 3.50 -14.68
C ARG A 48 -1.72 2.41 -13.64
N ILE A 49 -2.94 2.31 -13.13
CA ILE A 49 -3.28 1.42 -12.03
C ILE A 49 -4.47 0.53 -12.37
N MET A 50 -4.47 -0.69 -11.80
CA MET A 50 -5.63 -1.53 -11.66
C MET A 50 -6.08 -1.49 -10.20
N ILE A 51 -7.38 -1.38 -9.95
CA ILE A 51 -7.96 -1.39 -8.61
C ILE A 51 -9.05 -2.45 -8.50
N CYS A 52 -9.27 -2.93 -7.28
CA CYS A 52 -10.50 -3.63 -6.90
C CYS A 52 -11.35 -2.67 -6.07
N GLU A 53 -12.48 -2.23 -6.63
CA GLU A 53 -13.45 -1.39 -5.92
C GLU A 53 -14.47 -2.23 -5.18
N TYR A 54 -14.63 -1.92 -3.90
CA TYR A 54 -15.63 -2.51 -3.02
C TYR A 54 -16.36 -1.40 -2.27
N SER A 55 -17.56 -1.05 -2.74
CA SER A 55 -18.33 0.03 -2.13
C SER A 55 -19.84 -0.23 -2.30
N GLY A 56 -20.48 -0.80 -1.28
CA GLY A 56 -21.93 -0.95 -1.24
C GLY A 56 -22.50 -1.65 -2.48
N ALA A 57 -22.90 -0.88 -3.49
CA ALA A 57 -23.50 -1.39 -4.74
C ALA A 57 -22.51 -1.55 -5.90
N ALA A 58 -21.27 -1.05 -5.78
CA ALA A 58 -20.28 -1.14 -6.85
C ALA A 58 -19.17 -2.12 -6.48
N HIS A 59 -19.16 -3.25 -7.19
CA HIS A 59 -18.07 -4.21 -7.14
C HIS A 59 -17.50 -4.33 -8.54
N ARG A 60 -16.24 -3.90 -8.72
CA ARG A 60 -15.57 -3.95 -10.02
C ARG A 60 -14.05 -4.00 -9.90
N LEU A 61 -13.43 -4.57 -10.89
CA LEU A 61 -12.06 -4.23 -11.26
C LEU A 61 -12.11 -3.01 -12.18
N ALA A 62 -11.20 -2.08 -12.02
CA ALA A 62 -11.12 -0.92 -12.88
C ALA A 62 -9.67 -0.54 -13.16
N GLU A 63 -9.38 -0.24 -14.43
CA GLU A 63 -8.10 0.32 -14.83
C GLU A 63 -8.24 1.82 -15.00
N ILE A 64 -7.29 2.54 -14.41
CA ILE A 64 -7.20 3.99 -14.45
C ILE A 64 -5.85 4.36 -15.06
N SER A 65 -5.90 5.15 -16.14
CA SER A 65 -4.70 5.63 -16.83
C SER A 65 -3.90 6.62 -15.97
N ALA A 66 -2.66 6.88 -16.37
CA ALA A 66 -1.77 7.80 -15.69
C ALA A 66 -2.29 9.27 -15.65
N ASP A 67 -3.21 9.64 -16.54
CA ASP A 67 -3.93 10.92 -16.54
C ASP A 67 -5.27 10.89 -15.77
N GLY A 68 -5.52 9.81 -15.01
CA GLY A 68 -6.67 9.69 -14.10
C GLY A 68 -7.99 9.26 -14.75
N LYS A 69 -7.99 8.77 -15.99
CA LYS A 69 -9.22 8.36 -16.69
C LYS A 69 -9.48 6.87 -16.56
N LEU A 70 -10.75 6.50 -16.39
CA LEU A 70 -11.18 5.10 -16.48
C LEU A 70 -10.99 4.60 -17.93
N THR A 71 -10.16 3.57 -18.09
CA THR A 71 -9.85 2.97 -19.41
C THR A 71 -10.47 1.61 -19.61
N TRP A 72 -10.75 0.90 -18.53
CA TRP A 72 -11.40 -0.40 -18.54
C TRP A 72 -12.08 -0.67 -17.21
N GLU A 73 -13.20 -1.39 -17.21
CA GLU A 73 -13.84 -1.88 -15.98
C GLU A 73 -14.52 -3.23 -16.22
N HIS A 74 -14.44 -4.12 -15.25
CA HIS A 74 -15.18 -5.37 -15.22
C HIS A 74 -16.01 -5.44 -13.94
N LYS A 75 -17.34 -5.42 -14.08
CA LYS A 75 -18.29 -5.47 -12.97
C LYS A 75 -18.63 -6.90 -12.62
N PHE A 76 -18.79 -7.19 -11.35
CA PHE A 76 -19.23 -8.49 -10.86
C PHE A 76 -20.29 -8.32 -9.77
N PRO A 77 -21.19 -9.31 -9.59
CA PRO A 77 -22.35 -9.18 -8.70
C PRO A 77 -22.02 -9.40 -7.22
N SER A 78 -20.82 -9.89 -6.92
CA SER A 78 -20.45 -10.36 -5.58
C SER A 78 -19.26 -9.64 -5.01
N ILE A 79 -18.90 -9.98 -3.77
CA ILE A 79 -17.72 -9.44 -3.11
C ILE A 79 -16.44 -9.98 -3.75
N ALA A 80 -15.57 -9.07 -4.20
CA ALA A 80 -14.17 -9.36 -4.48
C ALA A 80 -13.30 -8.35 -3.73
N VAL A 81 -12.20 -8.81 -3.17
CA VAL A 81 -11.28 -7.98 -2.40
C VAL A 81 -9.82 -8.18 -2.82
N CYS A 82 -9.57 -9.20 -3.63
CA CYS A 82 -8.24 -9.57 -4.10
C CYS A 82 -8.24 -9.83 -5.61
N PHE A 83 -7.22 -9.38 -6.29
CA PHE A 83 -6.94 -9.72 -7.70
C PHE A 83 -5.44 -9.81 -7.95
N ARG A 84 -5.06 -10.46 -9.06
CA ARG A 84 -3.69 -10.48 -9.58
C ARG A 84 -3.72 -10.29 -11.09
N MET A 85 -2.75 -9.55 -11.62
CA MET A 85 -2.48 -9.57 -13.05
C MET A 85 -1.80 -10.90 -13.39
N THR A 86 -2.33 -11.61 -14.38
CA THR A 86 -1.85 -12.94 -14.80
C THR A 86 -1.14 -12.89 -16.15
N GLY A 87 -1.00 -11.70 -16.67
CA GLY A 87 -0.37 -11.36 -17.92
C GLY A 87 -0.72 -9.93 -18.29
N LYS A 88 -0.28 -9.50 -19.45
CA LYS A 88 -0.49 -8.13 -19.93
C LYS A 88 -1.98 -7.76 -20.05
N ASP A 89 -2.81 -8.71 -20.43
CA ASP A 89 -4.21 -8.48 -20.80
C ASP A 89 -5.19 -9.35 -19.99
N GLN A 90 -4.74 -9.98 -18.89
CA GLN A 90 -5.57 -10.88 -18.08
C GLN A 90 -5.46 -10.52 -16.61
N VAL A 91 -6.53 -10.76 -15.90
CA VAL A 91 -6.63 -10.54 -14.45
C VAL A 91 -7.46 -11.63 -13.80
N VAL A 92 -6.90 -12.28 -12.78
CA VAL A 92 -7.63 -13.21 -11.93
C VAL A 92 -8.09 -12.47 -10.67
N PHE A 93 -9.30 -12.77 -10.21
CA PHE A 93 -9.84 -12.23 -8.96
C PHE A 93 -10.55 -13.32 -8.15
N ALA A 94 -10.53 -13.13 -6.84
CA ALA A 94 -11.28 -13.97 -5.91
C ALA A 94 -12.75 -13.51 -5.91
N ASP A 95 -13.66 -14.43 -6.26
CA ASP A 95 -15.10 -14.25 -6.25
C ASP A 95 -15.69 -14.83 -4.94
N GLY A 96 -15.95 -13.94 -4.00
CA GLY A 96 -16.47 -14.31 -2.67
C GLY A 96 -17.99 -14.50 -2.62
N GLY A 97 -18.65 -14.55 -3.77
CA GLY A 97 -20.10 -14.76 -3.88
C GLY A 97 -20.55 -16.21 -3.73
N SER A 98 -21.70 -16.51 -4.32
CA SER A 98 -22.22 -17.88 -4.38
C SER A 98 -22.73 -18.16 -5.82
N PRO A 99 -22.06 -19.09 -6.55
CA PRO A 99 -20.93 -19.92 -6.12
C PRO A 99 -19.64 -19.12 -5.93
N THR A 100 -18.82 -19.51 -4.96
CA THR A 100 -17.53 -18.87 -4.68
C THR A 100 -16.37 -19.53 -5.44
N GLY A 101 -15.25 -18.79 -5.63
CA GLY A 101 -14.07 -19.34 -6.31
C GLY A 101 -13.15 -18.26 -6.84
N ILE A 102 -12.52 -18.52 -7.98
CA ILE A 102 -11.74 -17.52 -8.72
C ILE A 102 -12.18 -17.50 -10.18
N GLN A 103 -12.14 -16.32 -10.79
CA GLN A 103 -12.30 -16.13 -12.21
C GLN A 103 -11.13 -15.35 -12.79
N GLU A 104 -10.66 -15.75 -13.96
CA GLU A 104 -9.75 -14.98 -14.77
C GLU A 104 -10.50 -14.43 -15.99
N VAL A 105 -10.35 -13.14 -16.23
CA VAL A 105 -10.97 -12.44 -17.35
C VAL A 105 -9.92 -11.71 -18.19
N ASN A 106 -10.18 -11.63 -19.50
CA ASN A 106 -9.38 -10.83 -20.40
C ASN A 106 -9.97 -9.42 -20.59
N ARG A 107 -9.31 -8.58 -21.40
CA ARG A 107 -9.74 -7.20 -21.67
C ARG A 107 -11.08 -7.11 -22.41
N ASP A 108 -11.49 -8.16 -23.12
CA ASP A 108 -12.79 -8.26 -23.78
C ASP A 108 -13.89 -8.76 -22.83
N HIS A 109 -13.62 -8.81 -21.53
CA HIS A 109 -14.53 -9.31 -20.48
C HIS A 109 -14.86 -10.81 -20.60
N LYS A 110 -14.15 -11.55 -21.42
CA LYS A 110 -14.34 -12.98 -21.55
C LYS A 110 -13.69 -13.69 -20.36
N VAL A 111 -14.45 -14.54 -19.69
CA VAL A 111 -13.93 -15.48 -18.71
C VAL A 111 -13.08 -16.51 -19.43
N VAL A 112 -11.80 -16.57 -19.13
CA VAL A 112 -10.82 -17.49 -19.73
C VAL A 112 -10.47 -18.65 -18.81
N PHE A 113 -10.69 -18.46 -17.50
CA PHE A 113 -10.60 -19.51 -16.49
C PHE A 113 -11.66 -19.30 -15.41
N ASP A 114 -12.24 -20.39 -14.92
CA ASP A 114 -13.26 -20.38 -13.86
C ASP A 114 -13.12 -21.60 -12.97
N TYR A 115 -12.75 -21.37 -11.71
CA TYR A 115 -12.74 -22.41 -10.68
C TYR A 115 -13.78 -22.10 -9.63
N ARG A 116 -14.71 -23.04 -9.41
CA ARG A 116 -15.75 -22.94 -8.38
C ARG A 116 -15.44 -23.85 -7.22
N ALA A 117 -15.09 -23.23 -6.09
CA ALA A 117 -14.70 -23.91 -4.87
C ALA A 117 -15.90 -24.56 -4.17
N LYS A 118 -15.65 -25.68 -3.47
CA LYS A 118 -16.64 -26.35 -2.60
C LYS A 118 -16.43 -25.94 -1.14
N CYS A 119 -16.33 -24.63 -0.90
CA CYS A 119 -16.12 -24.06 0.43
C CYS A 119 -17.12 -22.93 0.67
N GLU A 120 -17.08 -22.32 1.86
CA GLU A 120 -18.02 -21.25 2.21
C GLU A 120 -17.69 -19.94 1.47
N GLN A 121 -16.39 -19.61 1.33
CA GLN A 121 -15.98 -18.37 0.66
C GLN A 121 -14.52 -18.42 0.16
N VAL A 122 -14.25 -17.69 -0.91
CA VAL A 122 -12.90 -17.40 -1.43
C VAL A 122 -12.72 -15.89 -1.51
N LEU A 123 -11.75 -15.33 -0.78
CA LEU A 123 -11.44 -13.89 -0.79
C LEU A 123 -9.98 -13.59 -1.12
N ALA A 124 -9.14 -14.60 -1.27
CA ALA A 124 -7.74 -14.42 -1.64
C ALA A 124 -7.30 -15.46 -2.66
N CYS A 125 -6.51 -15.02 -3.62
CA CYS A 125 -5.87 -15.85 -4.62
C CYS A 125 -4.53 -15.26 -5.05
N ASP A 126 -3.68 -16.10 -5.60
CA ASP A 126 -2.42 -15.71 -6.23
C ASP A 126 -2.16 -16.55 -7.47
N GLN A 127 -1.33 -16.08 -8.40
CA GLN A 127 -0.83 -16.89 -9.50
C GLN A 127 0.54 -17.43 -9.15
N LEU A 128 0.74 -18.73 -9.38
CA LEU A 128 2.01 -19.38 -9.13
C LEU A 128 2.94 -19.33 -10.36
N PRO A 129 4.26 -19.42 -10.19
CA PRO A 129 5.21 -19.38 -11.31
C PRO A 129 5.02 -20.49 -12.35
N ASN A 130 4.38 -21.60 -11.97
CA ASN A 130 4.03 -22.69 -12.89
C ASN A 130 2.74 -22.47 -13.69
N GLY A 131 2.10 -21.29 -13.51
CA GLY A 131 0.83 -20.92 -14.16
C GLY A 131 -0.42 -21.44 -13.45
N ASN A 132 -0.31 -22.23 -12.38
CA ASN A 132 -1.44 -22.62 -11.55
C ASN A 132 -1.88 -21.45 -10.66
N PHE A 133 -3.02 -21.58 -9.99
CA PHE A 133 -3.53 -20.60 -9.03
C PHE A 133 -3.47 -21.15 -7.62
N LEU A 134 -3.03 -20.32 -6.67
CA LEU A 134 -3.18 -20.56 -5.24
C LEU A 134 -4.48 -19.90 -4.78
N VAL A 135 -5.37 -20.64 -4.16
CA VAL A 135 -6.69 -20.20 -3.73
C VAL A 135 -6.87 -20.43 -2.24
N ALA A 136 -7.30 -19.39 -1.51
CA ALA A 136 -7.62 -19.48 -0.10
C ALA A 136 -9.09 -19.88 0.08
N GLU A 137 -9.33 -21.12 0.48
CA GLU A 137 -10.68 -21.65 0.77
C GLU A 137 -11.02 -21.44 2.24
N GLN A 138 -11.99 -20.57 2.51
CA GLN A 138 -12.49 -20.26 3.83
C GLN A 138 -13.66 -21.19 4.21
N GLY A 139 -13.83 -21.45 5.48
CA GLY A 139 -14.63 -22.55 6.04
C GLY A 139 -13.71 -23.69 6.44
N PRO A 140 -13.13 -24.45 5.49
CA PRO A 140 -12.09 -25.43 5.83
C PRO A 140 -10.77 -24.79 6.23
N CYS A 141 -10.55 -23.50 5.95
CA CYS A 141 -9.32 -22.74 6.20
C CYS A 141 -8.09 -23.44 5.60
N GLN A 142 -8.01 -23.45 4.28
CA GLN A 142 -6.94 -24.12 3.54
C GLN A 142 -6.50 -23.30 2.32
N ALA A 143 -5.28 -23.52 1.87
CA ALA A 143 -4.77 -23.06 0.60
C ALA A 143 -4.72 -24.23 -0.38
N VAL A 144 -5.37 -24.11 -1.52
CA VAL A 144 -5.34 -25.13 -2.57
C VAL A 144 -4.63 -24.60 -3.81
N GLU A 145 -3.83 -25.44 -4.45
CA GLU A 145 -3.28 -25.18 -5.75
C GLU A 145 -4.19 -25.78 -6.82
N VAL A 146 -4.64 -24.93 -7.74
CA VAL A 146 -5.56 -25.31 -8.82
C VAL A 146 -4.86 -25.17 -10.18
N ASN A 147 -4.87 -26.22 -10.98
CA ASN A 147 -4.24 -26.23 -12.29
C ASN A 147 -5.15 -25.60 -13.37
N ALA A 148 -4.62 -25.46 -14.60
CA ALA A 148 -5.36 -24.84 -15.72
C ALA A 148 -6.62 -25.63 -16.16
N LYS A 149 -6.83 -26.85 -15.65
CA LYS A 149 -8.07 -27.63 -15.88
C LYS A 149 -9.11 -27.43 -14.78
N GLY A 150 -8.81 -26.64 -13.75
CA GLY A 150 -9.66 -26.47 -12.58
C GLY A 150 -9.56 -27.62 -11.56
N GLU A 151 -8.51 -28.45 -11.63
CA GLU A 151 -8.31 -29.57 -10.72
C GLU A 151 -7.41 -29.13 -9.54
N ILE A 152 -7.78 -29.51 -8.32
CA ILE A 152 -6.92 -29.30 -7.14
C ILE A 152 -5.76 -30.31 -7.21
N VAL A 153 -4.53 -29.80 -7.26
CA VAL A 153 -3.30 -30.61 -7.34
C VAL A 153 -2.51 -30.63 -6.03
N SER A 154 -2.80 -29.69 -5.13
CA SER A 154 -2.19 -29.62 -3.80
C SER A 154 -3.13 -28.95 -2.82
N THR A 155 -3.04 -29.31 -1.55
CA THR A 155 -3.81 -28.71 -0.45
C THR A 155 -2.92 -28.58 0.78
N VAL A 156 -2.90 -27.36 1.36
CA VAL A 156 -2.25 -27.08 2.64
C VAL A 156 -3.31 -26.61 3.61
N VAL A 157 -3.57 -27.35 4.68
CA VAL A 157 -4.48 -26.96 5.75
C VAL A 157 -3.80 -25.88 6.58
N LEU A 158 -4.52 -24.76 6.81
CA LEU A 158 -4.04 -23.63 7.59
C LEU A 158 -4.74 -23.63 8.95
N SER A 159 -3.95 -23.56 10.02
CA SER A 159 -4.52 -23.60 11.39
C SER A 159 -5.26 -22.30 11.71
N THR A 160 -6.48 -22.41 12.25
CA THR A 160 -7.28 -21.26 12.71
C THR A 160 -8.17 -21.64 13.89
N THR A 161 -8.39 -20.67 14.79
CA THR A 161 -9.40 -20.73 15.86
C THR A 161 -10.68 -20.02 15.47
N GLU A 162 -10.65 -19.22 14.38
CA GLU A 162 -11.82 -18.50 13.86
C GLU A 162 -12.83 -19.47 13.24
N LYS A 163 -14.09 -19.41 13.71
CA LYS A 163 -15.18 -20.25 13.25
C LYS A 163 -15.94 -19.68 12.07
N GLY A 164 -15.97 -18.34 11.96
CA GLY A 164 -16.64 -17.65 10.87
C GLY A 164 -15.77 -17.60 9.62
N ALA A 165 -16.17 -18.26 8.56
CA ALA A 165 -15.41 -18.34 7.31
C ALA A 165 -14.95 -16.98 6.81
N HIS A 166 -15.82 -15.98 6.82
CA HIS A 166 -15.57 -14.66 6.21
C HIS A 166 -14.27 -13.96 6.66
N ARG A 167 -13.80 -14.24 7.89
CA ARG A 167 -12.64 -13.54 8.46
C ARG A 167 -11.44 -14.45 8.70
N GLN A 168 -11.44 -15.66 8.15
CA GLN A 168 -10.32 -16.59 8.32
C GLN A 168 -9.07 -16.13 7.57
N LEU A 169 -9.19 -15.78 6.29
CA LEU A 169 -8.05 -15.50 5.40
C LEU A 169 -8.29 -14.23 4.57
N ARG A 170 -7.24 -13.42 4.36
CA ARG A 170 -7.27 -12.23 3.48
C ARG A 170 -6.18 -12.22 2.42
N CYS A 171 -5.04 -12.80 2.65
CA CYS A 171 -4.04 -13.07 1.63
C CYS A 171 -3.46 -14.46 1.76
N VAL A 172 -2.98 -15.00 0.65
CA VAL A 172 -2.14 -16.20 0.58
C VAL A 172 -1.10 -15.97 -0.51
N HIS A 173 0.16 -16.29 -0.18
CA HIS A 173 1.27 -16.24 -1.13
C HIS A 173 2.12 -17.50 -0.99
N GLN A 174 2.51 -18.11 -2.11
CA GLN A 174 3.55 -19.11 -2.08
C GLN A 174 4.91 -18.42 -2.07
N LEU A 175 5.74 -18.79 -1.10
CA LEU A 175 7.12 -18.32 -0.99
C LEU A 175 8.06 -19.17 -1.88
N GLU A 176 9.26 -18.66 -2.16
CA GLU A 176 10.26 -19.35 -3.00
C GLU A 176 10.61 -20.76 -2.49
N ASN A 177 10.59 -20.97 -1.15
CA ASN A 177 10.78 -22.28 -0.52
C ASN A 177 9.55 -23.20 -0.63
N GLY A 178 8.46 -22.72 -1.24
CA GLY A 178 7.19 -23.42 -1.39
C GLY A 178 6.30 -23.40 -0.15
N HIS A 179 6.66 -22.65 0.89
CA HIS A 179 5.80 -22.40 2.04
C HIS A 179 4.67 -21.45 1.66
N ILE A 180 3.64 -21.38 2.49
CA ILE A 180 2.49 -20.49 2.32
C ILE A 180 2.55 -19.40 3.38
N LEU A 181 2.60 -18.13 2.95
CA LEU A 181 2.39 -16.97 3.82
C LEU A 181 0.92 -16.59 3.78
N ALA A 182 0.26 -16.47 4.91
CA ALA A 182 -1.17 -16.17 5.00
C ALA A 182 -1.48 -15.13 6.08
N CYS A 183 -2.46 -14.25 5.80
CA CYS A 183 -3.01 -13.30 6.76
C CYS A 183 -4.33 -13.82 7.33
N HIS A 184 -4.38 -14.03 8.64
CA HIS A 184 -5.57 -14.41 9.39
C HIS A 184 -6.20 -13.17 10.02
N GLU A 185 -7.23 -12.61 9.36
CA GLU A 185 -7.82 -11.31 9.75
C GLU A 185 -8.37 -11.32 11.17
N ALA A 186 -9.24 -12.28 11.51
CA ALA A 186 -9.91 -12.31 12.81
C ALA A 186 -8.95 -12.60 13.97
N GLU A 187 -7.94 -13.44 13.72
CA GLU A 187 -6.92 -13.77 14.72
C GLU A 187 -5.84 -12.67 14.84
N GLY A 188 -5.77 -11.75 13.88
CA GLY A 188 -4.78 -10.68 13.90
C GLY A 188 -3.36 -11.20 13.81
N VAL A 189 -3.10 -12.18 12.93
CA VAL A 189 -1.80 -12.82 12.81
C VAL A 189 -1.44 -13.09 11.35
N VAL A 190 -0.16 -12.93 11.02
CA VAL A 190 0.45 -13.42 9.77
C VAL A 190 1.19 -14.69 10.09
N ARG A 191 0.92 -15.77 9.34
CA ARG A 191 1.60 -17.07 9.53
C ARG A 191 2.26 -17.53 8.23
N GLU A 192 3.43 -18.16 8.40
CA GLU A 192 4.07 -18.96 7.36
C GLU A 192 3.88 -20.45 7.71
N TYR A 193 3.39 -21.18 6.73
CA TYR A 193 3.13 -22.62 6.84
C TYR A 193 4.06 -23.38 5.91
N SER A 194 4.64 -24.47 6.42
CA SER A 194 5.28 -25.47 5.58
C SER A 194 4.25 -26.22 4.71
N ARG A 195 4.71 -26.94 3.70
CA ARG A 195 3.84 -27.69 2.77
C ARG A 195 2.96 -28.75 3.44
N ASP A 196 3.35 -29.22 4.62
CA ASP A 196 2.56 -30.15 5.44
C ASP A 196 1.63 -29.44 6.45
N GLY A 197 1.46 -28.12 6.32
CA GLY A 197 0.53 -27.32 7.10
C GLY A 197 1.00 -26.94 8.51
N LYS A 198 2.28 -27.17 8.86
CA LYS A 198 2.81 -26.72 10.14
C LYS A 198 3.17 -25.26 10.10
N THR A 199 2.76 -24.49 11.12
CA THR A 199 3.23 -23.13 11.32
C THR A 199 4.73 -23.12 11.63
N VAL A 200 5.52 -22.47 10.77
CA VAL A 200 6.99 -22.37 10.92
C VAL A 200 7.42 -20.98 11.35
N TRP A 201 6.58 -19.98 11.12
CA TRP A 201 6.77 -18.61 11.59
C TRP A 201 5.42 -17.94 11.75
N GLU A 202 5.30 -16.98 12.68
CA GLU A 202 4.11 -16.13 12.82
C GLU A 202 4.46 -14.75 13.39
N TYR A 203 3.68 -13.75 13.03
CA TYR A 203 3.71 -12.39 13.61
C TYR A 203 2.33 -12.03 14.14
N PRO A 204 2.12 -11.98 15.45
CA PRO A 204 0.81 -11.73 16.08
C PRO A 204 0.52 -10.24 16.32
N ASN A 205 -0.67 -9.96 16.84
CA ASN A 205 -1.12 -8.64 17.32
C ASN A 205 -1.22 -7.59 16.21
N VAL A 206 -1.81 -7.97 15.08
CA VAL A 206 -2.09 -7.10 13.94
C VAL A 206 -3.60 -7.02 13.71
N THR A 207 -4.24 -5.90 14.04
CA THR A 207 -5.70 -5.81 13.98
C THR A 207 -6.22 -5.81 12.55
N ASN A 208 -7.07 -6.79 12.21
CA ASN A 208 -7.66 -6.95 10.88
C ASN A 208 -6.61 -6.93 9.76
N VAL A 209 -5.54 -7.71 9.93
CA VAL A 209 -4.47 -7.87 8.94
C VAL A 209 -5.03 -8.33 7.59
N PHE A 210 -4.57 -7.71 6.50
CA PHE A 210 -5.12 -7.96 5.18
C PHE A 210 -4.09 -8.40 4.14
N GLU A 211 -2.88 -7.86 4.18
CA GLU A 211 -1.81 -8.16 3.22
C GLU A 211 -0.46 -8.29 3.93
N ALA A 212 0.35 -9.24 3.50
CA ALA A 212 1.73 -9.40 3.93
C ALA A 212 2.59 -9.90 2.76
N LEU A 213 3.78 -9.34 2.60
CA LEU A 213 4.71 -9.68 1.53
C LEU A 213 6.06 -10.08 2.11
N ARG A 214 6.57 -11.26 1.72
CA ARG A 214 7.96 -11.64 2.00
C ARG A 214 8.89 -10.91 1.03
N LEU A 215 9.90 -10.24 1.55
CA LEU A 215 10.90 -9.52 0.77
C LEU A 215 12.10 -10.42 0.44
N PRO A 216 12.88 -10.09 -0.63
CA PRO A 216 14.08 -10.84 -0.99
C PRO A 216 15.16 -10.91 0.11
N ASN A 217 15.18 -9.92 1.03
CA ASN A 217 16.10 -9.91 2.18
C ASN A 217 15.62 -10.80 3.35
N GLY A 218 14.52 -11.53 3.20
CA GLY A 218 13.90 -12.37 4.22
C GLY A 218 12.96 -11.65 5.18
N ASN A 219 12.91 -10.33 5.19
CA ASN A 219 11.96 -9.57 5.99
C ASN A 219 10.53 -9.73 5.45
N THR A 220 9.54 -9.38 6.27
CA THR A 220 8.13 -9.39 5.88
C THR A 220 7.55 -7.99 6.04
N LEU A 221 6.98 -7.44 4.95
CA LEU A 221 6.10 -6.28 5.01
C LEU A 221 4.71 -6.73 5.44
N ILE A 222 4.08 -6.02 6.37
CA ILE A 222 2.74 -6.32 6.89
C ILE A 222 1.90 -5.06 6.86
N GLY A 223 0.79 -5.12 6.14
CA GLY A 223 -0.28 -4.12 6.19
C GLY A 223 -1.13 -4.37 7.43
N CYS A 224 -0.92 -3.56 8.47
CA CYS A 224 -1.54 -3.75 9.78
C CYS A 224 -2.99 -3.27 9.82
N GLY A 225 -3.76 -3.56 8.78
CA GLY A 225 -5.21 -3.38 8.73
C GLY A 225 -5.70 -2.07 9.35
N THR A 226 -6.59 -2.17 10.32
CA THR A 226 -7.17 -1.02 11.02
C THR A 226 -6.26 -0.39 12.07
N ASP A 227 -5.07 -0.94 12.33
CA ASP A 227 -4.04 -0.24 13.11
C ASP A 227 -3.44 0.96 12.36
N LYS A 228 -3.81 1.13 11.06
CA LYS A 228 -3.43 2.27 10.20
C LYS A 228 -1.93 2.43 10.06
N ARG A 229 -1.23 1.32 9.90
CA ARG A 229 0.23 1.30 9.77
C ARG A 229 0.69 0.18 8.84
N VAL A 230 1.89 0.33 8.32
CA VAL A 230 2.65 -0.73 7.64
C VAL A 230 3.95 -0.92 8.38
N ILE A 231 4.35 -2.16 8.61
CA ILE A 231 5.62 -2.49 9.26
C ILE A 231 6.45 -3.41 8.38
N GLU A 232 7.77 -3.30 8.48
CA GLU A 232 8.72 -4.31 8.00
C GLU A 232 9.35 -4.99 9.20
N VAL A 233 9.25 -6.31 9.26
CA VAL A 233 9.78 -7.11 10.37
C VAL A 233 10.81 -8.11 9.87
N THR A 234 11.86 -8.33 10.68
CA THR A 234 12.86 -9.37 10.40
C THR A 234 12.28 -10.77 10.66
N PRO A 235 12.96 -11.87 10.22
CA PRO A 235 12.59 -13.24 10.61
C PRO A 235 12.47 -13.43 12.13
N GLU A 236 13.27 -12.69 12.93
CA GLU A 236 13.25 -12.70 14.40
C GLU A 236 12.15 -11.80 14.98
N LYS A 237 11.23 -11.31 14.14
CA LYS A 237 10.05 -10.50 14.51
C LYS A 237 10.39 -9.09 15.03
N LYS A 238 11.58 -8.57 14.73
CA LYS A 238 11.96 -7.20 15.06
C LYS A 238 11.45 -6.23 14.00
N VAL A 239 10.74 -5.18 14.39
CA VAL A 239 10.35 -4.09 13.49
C VAL A 239 11.60 -3.29 13.12
N VAL A 240 11.89 -3.15 11.82
CA VAL A 240 13.03 -2.43 11.26
C VAL A 240 12.62 -1.20 10.45
N TRP A 241 11.37 -1.13 10.02
CA TRP A 241 10.78 0.04 9.39
C TRP A 241 9.27 0.07 9.70
N GLU A 242 8.71 1.26 9.81
CA GLU A 242 7.29 1.46 10.09
C GLU A 242 6.79 2.73 9.39
N LEU A 243 5.58 2.68 8.85
CA LEU A 243 4.79 3.81 8.39
C LEU A 243 3.54 3.90 9.26
N THR A 244 3.25 5.06 9.82
CA THR A 244 2.06 5.31 10.65
C THR A 244 1.19 6.42 10.08
N ALA A 245 -0.04 6.55 10.58
CA ALA A 245 -0.92 7.65 10.21
C ALA A 245 -0.33 9.03 10.59
N ALA A 246 0.54 9.11 11.59
CA ALA A 246 1.20 10.35 11.98
C ALA A 246 2.28 10.79 10.99
N ASP A 247 2.89 9.86 10.26
CA ASP A 247 3.87 10.17 9.22
C ASP A 247 3.23 10.81 7.98
N VAL A 248 1.95 10.52 7.69
CA VAL A 248 1.23 10.91 6.47
C VAL A 248 -0.22 11.35 6.78
N PRO A 249 -0.43 12.36 7.63
CA PRO A 249 -1.76 12.74 8.11
C PRO A 249 -2.71 13.18 6.97
N GLU A 250 -2.17 13.73 5.88
CA GLU A 250 -2.92 14.17 4.71
C GLU A 250 -3.53 13.02 3.89
N LEU A 251 -3.06 11.78 4.10
CA LEU A 251 -3.60 10.60 3.41
C LEU A 251 -4.81 9.99 4.12
N ASN A 252 -5.07 10.36 5.37
CA ASN A 252 -6.16 9.85 6.20
C ASN A 252 -6.20 8.30 6.19
N LEU A 253 -5.14 7.66 6.68
CA LEU A 253 -5.08 6.19 6.73
C LEU A 253 -6.26 5.62 7.51
N SER A 254 -6.94 4.63 6.95
CA SER A 254 -8.11 3.97 7.52
C SER A 254 -7.86 2.48 7.71
N TRP A 255 -7.84 1.70 6.64
CA TRP A 255 -7.59 0.27 6.68
C TRP A 255 -6.59 -0.11 5.57
N ILE A 256 -5.43 -0.57 5.95
CA ILE A 256 -4.39 -0.99 5.01
C ILE A 256 -4.73 -2.38 4.48
N THR A 257 -5.03 -2.48 3.18
CA THR A 257 -5.56 -3.72 2.58
C THR A 257 -4.74 -4.27 1.42
N GLY A 258 -3.81 -3.50 0.87
CA GLY A 258 -2.96 -3.98 -0.22
C GLY A 258 -1.58 -3.34 -0.20
N LEU A 259 -0.58 -4.10 -0.57
CA LEU A 259 0.82 -3.67 -0.65
C LEU A 259 1.41 -4.10 -2.00
N GLN A 260 2.26 -3.26 -2.59
CA GLN A 260 3.11 -3.59 -3.73
C GLN A 260 4.46 -2.89 -3.58
N VAL A 261 5.54 -3.64 -3.66
CA VAL A 261 6.88 -3.06 -3.74
C VAL A 261 7.22 -2.84 -5.20
N LEU A 262 7.57 -1.61 -5.55
CA LEU A 262 7.95 -1.23 -6.91
C LEU A 262 9.44 -1.54 -7.18
N LYS A 263 9.84 -1.56 -8.46
CA LYS A 263 11.24 -1.79 -8.89
C LYS A 263 12.22 -0.77 -8.31
N ASN A 264 11.75 0.46 -8.07
CA ASN A 264 12.54 1.52 -7.42
C ASN A 264 12.68 1.34 -5.89
N GLY A 265 12.05 0.29 -5.31
CA GLY A 265 12.05 0.01 -3.88
C GLY A 265 10.97 0.74 -3.08
N ASN A 266 10.20 1.64 -3.70
CA ASN A 266 9.08 2.31 -3.05
C ASN A 266 7.92 1.34 -2.77
N LEU A 267 7.05 1.75 -1.87
CA LEU A 267 5.88 0.97 -1.49
C LEU A 267 4.61 1.66 -1.98
N VAL A 268 3.78 0.92 -2.71
CA VAL A 268 2.39 1.30 -2.99
C VAL A 268 1.47 0.64 -1.98
N VAL A 269 0.57 1.43 -1.43
CA VAL A 269 -0.36 1.01 -0.38
C VAL A 269 -1.79 1.26 -0.82
N ALA A 270 -2.66 0.27 -0.66
CA ALA A 270 -4.11 0.42 -0.76
C ALA A 270 -4.68 0.76 0.62
N ASN A 271 -5.45 1.84 0.69
CA ASN A 271 -6.09 2.36 1.89
C ASN A 271 -7.61 2.25 1.73
N PHE A 272 -8.21 1.22 2.31
CA PHE A 272 -9.64 0.99 2.24
C PHE A 272 -10.39 1.99 3.12
N LEU A 273 -11.09 2.91 2.49
CA LEU A 273 -11.73 4.06 3.13
C LEU A 273 -13.15 3.77 3.65
N ARG A 274 -13.48 2.53 3.96
CA ARG A 274 -14.82 2.15 4.47
C ARG A 274 -15.22 3.01 5.67
N GLY A 275 -16.33 3.73 5.52
CA GLY A 275 -16.80 4.68 6.54
C GLY A 275 -16.02 6.00 6.59
N GLN A 276 -15.08 6.21 5.64
CA GLN A 276 -14.31 7.43 5.47
C GLN A 276 -14.35 7.89 3.99
N GLU A 277 -15.37 7.44 3.24
CA GLU A 277 -15.53 7.78 1.84
C GLU A 277 -15.55 9.30 1.64
N GLY A 278 -14.87 9.76 0.59
CA GLY A 278 -14.70 11.21 0.33
C GLY A 278 -13.56 11.89 1.09
N LYS A 279 -12.76 11.14 1.88
CA LYS A 279 -11.65 11.70 2.67
C LYS A 279 -10.38 10.89 2.48
N GLY A 280 -9.25 11.59 2.26
CA GLY A 280 -7.93 10.95 2.15
C GLY A 280 -7.66 10.31 0.79
N ALA A 281 -6.64 9.49 0.72
CA ALA A 281 -6.22 8.81 -0.49
C ALA A 281 -6.66 7.34 -0.49
N HIS A 282 -7.16 6.85 -1.64
CA HIS A 282 -7.45 5.44 -1.87
C HIS A 282 -6.18 4.61 -1.97
N ALA A 283 -5.16 5.16 -2.63
CA ALA A 283 -3.85 4.55 -2.78
C ALA A 283 -2.75 5.62 -2.81
N PHE A 284 -1.54 5.23 -2.46
CA PHE A 284 -0.39 6.12 -2.52
C PHE A 284 0.91 5.33 -2.68
N GLU A 285 1.93 5.99 -3.25
CA GLU A 285 3.31 5.51 -3.29
C GLU A 285 4.15 6.31 -2.29
N ILE A 286 4.97 5.62 -1.52
CA ILE A 286 5.83 6.20 -0.48
C ILE A 286 7.24 5.62 -0.55
N THR A 287 8.26 6.46 -0.29
CA THR A 287 9.64 5.98 -0.16
C THR A 287 9.81 5.16 1.12
N ARG A 288 10.64 4.11 1.05
CA ARG A 288 10.94 3.25 2.21
C ARG A 288 12.23 3.66 2.94
N ASP A 289 12.57 4.93 2.87
CA ASP A 289 13.65 5.55 3.62
C ASP A 289 13.15 6.18 4.94
N LYS A 290 14.01 6.91 5.63
CA LYS A 290 13.67 7.62 6.87
C LYS A 290 12.72 8.79 6.65
N GLN A 291 12.72 9.39 5.44
CA GLN A 291 11.89 10.54 5.08
C GLN A 291 10.45 10.15 4.85
N LYS A 292 10.18 8.91 4.38
CA LYS A 292 8.83 8.42 4.09
C LYS A 292 8.04 9.40 3.22
N SER A 293 8.66 9.84 2.12
CA SER A 293 8.07 10.84 1.23
C SER A 293 6.96 10.24 0.38
N VAL A 294 5.78 10.84 0.40
CA VAL A 294 4.69 10.50 -0.52
C VAL A 294 5.04 11.08 -1.89
N VAL A 295 5.25 10.20 -2.88
CA VAL A 295 5.65 10.59 -4.24
C VAL A 295 4.49 10.55 -5.23
N TRP A 296 3.45 9.81 -4.91
CA TRP A 296 2.21 9.73 -5.67
C TRP A 296 1.03 9.39 -4.76
N LYS A 297 -0.17 9.85 -5.15
CA LYS A 297 -1.43 9.44 -4.51
C LYS A 297 -2.59 9.43 -5.50
N PHE A 298 -3.55 8.54 -5.27
CA PHE A 298 -4.83 8.47 -5.95
C PHE A 298 -5.96 8.75 -4.96
N ALA A 299 -6.73 9.82 -5.20
CA ALA A 299 -7.77 10.34 -4.30
C ALA A 299 -9.01 10.84 -5.05
N ASP A 300 -9.33 10.28 -6.21
CA ASP A 300 -10.52 10.66 -6.97
C ASP A 300 -11.78 9.97 -6.42
N HIS A 301 -12.48 10.65 -5.54
CA HIS A 301 -13.73 10.18 -4.91
C HIS A 301 -14.97 10.30 -5.80
N THR A 302 -14.85 10.93 -6.97
CA THR A 302 -15.94 10.99 -7.96
C THR A 302 -15.93 9.76 -8.84
N LEU A 303 -14.72 9.27 -9.15
CA LEU A 303 -14.50 8.08 -9.98
C LEU A 303 -14.65 6.78 -9.18
N VAL A 304 -14.16 6.76 -7.92
CA VAL A 304 -14.07 5.59 -7.06
C VAL A 304 -14.55 5.92 -5.65
N LYS A 305 -15.30 5.01 -5.04
CA LYS A 305 -15.79 5.17 -3.66
C LYS A 305 -14.79 4.64 -2.64
N SER A 306 -14.37 3.39 -2.78
CA SER A 306 -13.43 2.75 -1.87
C SER A 306 -12.80 1.53 -2.53
N ILE A 307 -11.50 1.31 -2.32
CA ILE A 307 -10.78 0.18 -2.91
C ILE A 307 -10.20 -0.73 -1.85
N THR A 308 -10.16 -2.02 -2.15
CA THR A 308 -9.50 -3.03 -1.30
C THR A 308 -8.11 -3.39 -1.79
N MET A 309 -7.81 -3.16 -3.06
CA MET A 309 -6.51 -3.50 -3.63
C MET A 309 -6.16 -2.56 -4.78
N VAL A 310 -4.88 -2.32 -4.97
CA VAL A 310 -4.30 -1.57 -6.10
C VAL A 310 -3.06 -2.29 -6.63
N ARG A 311 -2.84 -2.21 -7.94
CA ARG A 311 -1.58 -2.57 -8.61
C ARG A 311 -1.20 -1.47 -9.57
N VAL A 312 0.04 -1.01 -9.48
CA VAL A 312 0.70 -0.15 -10.48
C VAL A 312 1.10 -1.05 -11.65
N LEU A 313 0.64 -0.72 -12.86
CA LEU A 313 0.78 -1.55 -14.05
C LEU A 313 2.01 -1.21 -14.88
N ASP A 314 2.47 0.03 -14.83
CA ASP A 314 3.64 0.53 -15.56
C ASP A 314 4.99 0.13 -14.92
N ASP A 315 4.97 -0.43 -13.72
CA ASP A 315 6.14 -0.98 -13.03
C ASP A 315 6.17 -2.52 -13.03
N ALA A 316 5.10 -3.14 -13.48
CA ALA A 316 4.99 -4.60 -13.49
C ALA A 316 5.76 -5.19 -14.67
N ASP A 317 6.53 -6.26 -14.42
CA ASP A 317 6.88 -7.24 -15.45
C ASP A 317 5.60 -8.07 -15.70
N LEU A 318 4.78 -7.57 -16.65
CA LEU A 318 3.54 -8.20 -17.08
C LEU A 318 3.83 -9.29 -18.11
#